data_f8fad2e1d01f85a7a07fb96f228f328c
#
_entry.id   f8fad2e1d01f85a7a07fb96f228f328c
#
_cell.length_a   1.000
_cell.length_b   1.000
_cell.length_c   1.000
_cell.angle_alpha   90.00
_cell.angle_beta   90.00
_cell.angle_gamma   90.00
#
_symmetry.space_group_name_H-M   'P 1'
#
loop_
_entity.id
_entity.type
_entity.pdbx_description
1 polymer ?
#
loop_
_entity_poly.entity_id
_entity_poly.type
_entity_poly.pdbx_seq_one_letter_code
_entity_poly.pdbx_strand_id
1 'polypeptide(L)'
;QMCIRDSIKRDKVTEYLKKLDQNDRKILRDLGVKFGRYHVFLFKLIKPEPVLLSSLLWKNHNQKYFNLEPPTFGLNFLNDNKIQNKNFMLLCGFEKFNNFYIRIDILERLFVQIINSDKKDMKEIKMIPEMLNLLGCNKDDFKQLLKAMSYKISEKDNEVFFKYIPKKKVKFQNKENIKENPFGVLKNLNLN
;
A
#
# COMPACT_ATOMS: atom_id res chain seq x y z
N GLN A 1 18.05 13.78 6.23
CA GLN A 1 16.82 13.85 5.42
C GLN A 1 15.67 13.46 6.31
N MET A 2 14.95 14.45 6.83
CA MET A 2 13.80 14.22 7.71
C MET A 2 12.64 13.73 6.84
N CYS A 3 12.47 12.41 6.74
CA CYS A 3 11.33 11.80 6.08
C CYS A 3 10.19 11.72 7.08
N ILE A 4 9.35 12.73 7.13
CA ILE A 4 8.06 12.68 7.84
C ILE A 4 7.18 11.75 6.99
N ARG A 5 7.11 10.48 7.35
CA ARG A 5 6.23 9.51 6.70
C ARG A 5 5.32 8.91 7.77
N ASP A 6 4.05 9.14 7.60
CA ASP A 6 2.98 8.57 8.42
C ASP A 6 2.64 7.13 8.03
N SER A 7 3.05 6.72 6.82
CA SER A 7 2.75 5.41 6.26
C SER A 7 3.90 4.86 5.41
N ILE A 8 4.09 3.55 5.46
CA ILE A 8 5.10 2.81 4.69
C ILE A 8 4.44 1.60 4.04
N LYS A 9 4.76 1.32 2.77
CA LYS A 9 4.32 0.07 2.13
C LYS A 9 4.88 -1.13 2.89
N ARG A 10 4.02 -2.09 3.17
CA ARG A 10 4.38 -3.28 3.94
C ARG A 10 5.52 -4.06 3.31
N ASP A 11 5.60 -4.12 1.98
CA ASP A 11 6.66 -4.83 1.27
C ASP A 11 8.06 -4.32 1.65
N LYS A 12 8.19 -3.01 1.88
CA LYS A 12 9.48 -2.39 2.26
C LYS A 12 9.94 -2.73 3.67
N VAL A 13 9.03 -3.08 4.55
CA VAL A 13 9.32 -3.37 5.97
C VAL A 13 9.08 -4.84 6.35
N THR A 14 8.77 -5.69 5.38
CA THR A 14 8.42 -7.10 5.63
C THR A 14 9.52 -7.85 6.39
N GLU A 15 10.79 -7.61 6.08
CA GLU A 15 11.90 -8.26 6.76
C GLU A 15 12.02 -7.83 8.22
N TYR A 16 11.82 -6.55 8.50
CA TYR A 16 11.80 -6.03 9.87
C TYR A 16 10.59 -6.56 10.64
N LEU A 17 9.42 -6.60 10.00
CA LEU A 17 8.20 -7.13 10.61
C LEU A 17 8.28 -8.62 10.98
N LYS A 18 9.08 -9.41 10.24
CA LYS A 18 9.31 -10.83 10.57
C LYS A 18 10.16 -11.00 11.82
N LYS A 19 11.04 -10.06 12.12
CA LYS A 19 11.93 -10.08 13.29
C LYS A 19 11.23 -9.63 14.57
N LEU A 20 10.08 -8.93 14.46
CA LEU A 20 9.31 -8.48 15.61
C LEU A 20 8.59 -9.67 16.26
N ASP A 21 8.79 -9.82 17.56
CA ASP A 21 8.04 -10.77 18.37
C ASP A 21 6.61 -10.28 18.65
N GLN A 22 5.86 -11.03 19.44
CA GLN A 22 4.47 -10.69 19.77
C GLN A 22 4.39 -9.49 20.71
N ASN A 23 5.35 -9.36 21.61
CA ASN A 23 5.42 -8.26 22.58
C ASN A 23 5.78 -6.94 21.89
N ASP A 24 6.80 -6.95 21.02
CA ASP A 24 7.17 -5.79 20.19
C ASP A 24 5.99 -5.27 19.38
N ARG A 25 5.24 -6.18 18.77
CA ARG A 25 4.04 -5.82 17.99
C ARG A 25 2.94 -5.24 18.87
N LYS A 26 2.82 -5.69 20.12
CA LYS A 26 1.87 -5.13 21.08
C LYS A 26 2.27 -3.71 21.44
N ILE A 27 3.52 -3.47 21.81
CA ILE A 27 4.06 -2.13 22.13
C ILE A 27 3.82 -1.17 20.96
N LEU A 28 4.13 -1.59 19.72
CA LEU A 28 3.91 -0.76 18.54
C LEU A 28 2.43 -0.44 18.31
N ARG A 29 1.51 -1.38 18.57
CA ARG A 29 0.06 -1.11 18.49
C ARG A 29 -0.39 -0.13 19.55
N ASP A 30 0.14 -0.22 20.76
CA ASP A 30 -0.18 0.68 21.87
C ASP A 30 0.30 2.11 21.56
N LEU A 31 1.41 2.27 20.84
CA LEU A 31 1.88 3.54 20.27
C LEU A 31 1.01 4.04 19.10
N GLY A 32 0.04 3.25 18.62
CA GLY A 32 -0.87 3.63 17.56
C GLY A 32 -0.48 3.17 16.17
N VAL A 33 0.54 2.32 16.02
CA VAL A 33 0.93 1.71 14.74
C VAL A 33 -0.12 0.69 14.33
N LYS A 34 -0.63 0.83 13.10
CA LYS A 34 -1.52 -0.13 12.46
C LYS A 34 -0.76 -0.96 11.43
N PHE A 35 -0.84 -2.28 11.59
CA PHE A 35 -0.25 -3.25 10.66
C PHE A 35 -1.31 -3.68 9.65
N GLY A 36 -1.44 -2.93 8.57
CA GLY A 36 -2.37 -3.25 7.50
C GLY A 36 -1.84 -4.32 6.54
N ARG A 37 -2.63 -4.68 5.54
CA ARG A 37 -2.24 -5.64 4.49
C ARG A 37 -1.24 -5.02 3.52
N TYR A 38 -1.48 -3.79 3.12
CA TYR A 38 -0.68 -3.07 2.12
C TYR A 38 0.27 -2.07 2.76
N HIS A 39 -0.13 -1.49 3.91
CA HIS A 39 0.62 -0.45 4.60
C HIS A 39 0.78 -0.73 6.09
N VAL A 40 1.88 -0.25 6.63
CA VAL A 40 2.06 -0.03 8.07
C VAL A 40 2.01 1.48 8.28
N PHE A 41 1.14 1.96 9.17
CA PHE A 41 0.90 3.39 9.31
C PHE A 41 0.52 3.79 10.73
N LEU A 42 0.72 5.06 11.04
CA LEU A 42 0.30 5.68 12.28
C LEU A 42 -1.07 6.35 12.08
N PHE A 43 -2.12 5.71 12.56
CA PHE A 43 -3.49 6.19 12.36
C PHE A 43 -3.71 7.63 12.84
N LYS A 44 -3.04 8.04 13.91
CA LYS A 44 -3.15 9.40 14.45
C LYS A 44 -2.60 10.46 13.49
N LEU A 45 -1.60 10.11 12.68
CA LEU A 45 -0.96 11.05 11.75
C LEU A 45 -1.73 11.25 10.44
N ILE A 46 -2.67 10.36 10.12
CA ILE A 46 -3.54 10.49 8.93
C ILE A 46 -4.75 11.40 9.19
N LYS A 47 -4.91 11.90 10.41
CA LYS A 47 -5.98 12.83 10.76
C LYS A 47 -5.74 14.23 10.19
N PRO A 48 -6.80 15.07 10.04
CA PRO A 48 -6.69 16.38 9.41
C PRO A 48 -5.58 17.28 9.97
N GLU A 49 -5.53 17.47 11.27
CA GLU A 49 -4.55 18.37 11.91
C GLU A 49 -3.09 17.96 11.70
N PRO A 50 -2.68 16.69 11.95
CA PRO A 50 -1.34 16.23 11.65
C PRO A 50 -1.00 16.30 10.16
N VAL A 51 -1.96 16.02 9.26
CA VAL A 51 -1.77 16.13 7.81
C VAL A 51 -1.49 17.58 7.41
N LEU A 52 -2.21 18.55 7.96
CA LEU A 52 -1.95 19.97 7.72
C LEU A 52 -0.53 20.35 8.15
N LEU A 53 -0.13 19.98 9.36
CA LEU A 53 1.22 20.26 9.87
C LEU A 53 2.29 19.58 9.00
N SER A 54 2.14 18.31 8.68
CA SER A 54 3.08 17.57 7.85
C SER A 54 3.18 18.17 6.45
N SER A 55 2.06 18.60 5.86
CA SER A 55 2.04 19.25 4.55
C SER A 55 2.75 20.59 4.57
N LEU A 56 2.58 21.39 5.63
CA LEU A 56 3.27 22.65 5.81
C LEU A 56 4.79 22.47 5.90
N LEU A 57 5.23 21.54 6.74
CA LEU A 57 6.65 21.19 6.90
C LEU A 57 7.26 20.69 5.59
N TRP A 58 6.51 19.84 4.86
CA TRP A 58 6.96 19.33 3.58
C TRP A 58 7.09 20.42 2.51
N LYS A 59 6.11 21.33 2.42
CA LYS A 59 6.13 22.48 1.51
C LYS A 59 7.31 23.39 1.80
N ASN A 60 7.58 23.70 3.06
CA ASN A 60 8.71 24.53 3.48
C ASN A 60 10.05 23.93 3.02
N HIS A 61 10.18 22.60 3.09
CA HIS A 61 11.37 21.91 2.59
C HIS A 61 11.41 21.81 1.05
N ASN A 62 10.24 21.77 0.39
CA ASN A 62 10.09 21.63 -1.06
C ASN A 62 9.44 22.85 -1.68
N GLN A 63 10.09 24.00 -1.62
CA GLN A 63 9.56 25.33 -2.00
C GLN A 63 8.92 25.39 -3.40
N LYS A 64 9.43 24.61 -4.37
CA LYS A 64 8.84 24.51 -5.72
C LYS A 64 7.40 23.98 -5.74
N TYR A 65 6.95 23.36 -4.66
CA TYR A 65 5.61 22.79 -4.50
C TYR A 65 4.77 23.52 -3.46
N PHE A 66 5.13 24.77 -3.15
CA PHE A 66 4.47 25.57 -2.11
C PHE A 66 2.95 25.73 -2.35
N ASN A 67 2.53 25.79 -3.61
CA ASN A 67 1.13 25.98 -4.02
C ASN A 67 0.28 24.68 -3.95
N LEU A 68 0.87 23.52 -3.60
CA LEU A 68 0.09 22.32 -3.43
C LEU A 68 -0.72 22.40 -2.14
N GLU A 69 -1.99 21.98 -2.22
CA GLU A 69 -2.85 21.90 -1.06
C GLU A 69 -3.22 20.47 -0.73
N PRO A 70 -3.36 20.12 0.56
CA PRO A 70 -3.84 18.81 0.94
C PRO A 70 -5.28 18.61 0.43
N PRO A 71 -5.67 17.37 0.12
CA PRO A 71 -7.03 17.07 -0.30
C PRO A 71 -8.06 17.50 0.75
N THR A 72 -9.25 17.84 0.29
CA THR A 72 -10.37 18.17 1.18
C THR A 72 -10.63 17.03 2.17
N PHE A 73 -10.67 17.37 3.45
CA PHE A 73 -10.88 16.38 4.50
C PHE A 73 -12.28 15.76 4.40
N GLY A 74 -12.38 14.48 4.76
CA GLY A 74 -13.61 13.71 4.64
C GLY A 74 -13.72 12.90 3.35
N LEU A 75 -12.95 13.23 2.31
CA LEU A 75 -12.91 12.43 1.08
C LEU A 75 -12.06 11.18 1.29
N ASN A 76 -12.57 10.04 0.83
CA ASN A 76 -11.90 8.75 0.90
C ASN A 76 -11.32 8.33 -0.45
N PHE A 77 -11.90 8.85 -1.53
CA PHE A 77 -11.58 8.56 -2.91
C PHE A 77 -11.46 9.86 -3.72
N LEU A 78 -10.43 9.96 -4.56
CA LEU A 78 -10.15 11.14 -5.38
C LEU A 78 -9.75 10.71 -6.78
N ASN A 79 -10.39 11.26 -7.80
CA ASN A 79 -9.95 11.10 -9.18
C ASN A 79 -8.70 11.94 -9.45
N ASP A 80 -7.71 11.35 -10.13
CA ASP A 80 -6.44 11.99 -10.50
C ASP A 80 -6.59 12.86 -11.76
N ASN A 81 -7.59 13.74 -11.77
CA ASN A 81 -7.84 14.65 -12.90
C ASN A 81 -6.90 15.86 -12.91
N LYS A 82 -6.14 16.07 -11.85
CA LYS A 82 -5.14 17.14 -11.72
C LYS A 82 -3.82 16.50 -11.33
N ILE A 83 -2.77 16.89 -12.02
CA ILE A 83 -1.40 16.42 -11.74
C ILE A 83 -1.04 16.79 -10.30
N GLN A 84 -1.19 15.85 -9.41
CA GLN A 84 -0.78 16.00 -8.02
C GLN A 84 0.54 15.25 -7.80
N ASN A 85 1.39 15.83 -6.97
CA ASN A 85 2.64 15.18 -6.62
C ASN A 85 2.35 13.91 -5.79
N LYS A 86 2.74 12.75 -6.33
CA LYS A 86 2.50 11.45 -5.69
C LYS A 86 3.07 11.37 -4.26
N ASN A 87 4.23 11.97 -4.02
CA ASN A 87 4.85 11.96 -2.70
C ASN A 87 4.08 12.84 -1.71
N PHE A 88 3.54 13.96 -2.20
CA PHE A 88 2.69 14.84 -1.41
C PHE A 88 1.37 14.15 -1.05
N MET A 89 0.74 13.49 -2.00
CA MET A 89 -0.50 12.73 -1.74
C MET A 89 -0.28 11.58 -0.75
N LEU A 90 0.84 10.88 -0.87
CA LEU A 90 1.20 9.83 0.09
C LEU A 90 1.43 10.40 1.50
N LEU A 91 2.03 11.59 1.62
CA LEU A 91 2.16 12.34 2.87
C LEU A 91 0.78 12.70 3.46
N CYS A 92 -0.19 13.01 2.61
CA CYS A 92 -1.58 13.25 3.02
C CYS A 92 -2.37 11.98 3.36
N GLY A 93 -1.73 10.81 3.35
CA GLY A 93 -2.34 9.53 3.67
C GLY A 93 -3.11 8.88 2.52
N PHE A 94 -2.81 9.25 1.26
CA PHE A 94 -3.44 8.69 0.06
C PHE A 94 -2.47 7.85 -0.76
N GLU A 95 -2.87 6.64 -1.12
CA GLU A 95 -2.14 5.79 -2.06
C GLU A 95 -2.72 5.93 -3.47
N LYS A 96 -1.83 6.00 -4.48
CA LYS A 96 -2.21 6.12 -5.89
C LYS A 96 -2.49 4.75 -6.51
N PHE A 97 -3.64 4.66 -7.19
CA PHE A 97 -4.03 3.54 -8.05
C PHE A 97 -4.39 4.08 -9.43
N ASN A 98 -3.67 3.69 -10.46
CA ASN A 98 -3.89 4.17 -11.83
C ASN A 98 -4.23 5.67 -11.90
N ASN A 99 -5.52 6.00 -12.06
CA ASN A 99 -6.05 7.36 -12.25
C ASN A 99 -6.75 7.91 -11.01
N PHE A 100 -6.60 7.32 -9.85
CA PHE A 100 -7.25 7.78 -8.63
C PHE A 100 -6.39 7.54 -7.38
N TYR A 101 -6.77 8.21 -6.30
CA TYR A 101 -6.15 8.08 -5.00
C TYR A 101 -7.16 7.59 -3.98
N ILE A 102 -6.73 6.73 -3.07
CA ILE A 102 -7.56 6.21 -1.98
C ILE A 102 -6.83 6.44 -0.66
N ARG A 103 -7.59 6.86 0.35
CA ARG A 103 -7.06 7.04 1.70
C ARG A 103 -6.65 5.70 2.30
N ILE A 104 -5.45 5.61 2.85
CA ILE A 104 -4.79 4.37 3.27
C ILE A 104 -5.59 3.62 4.33
N ASP A 105 -6.16 4.32 5.32
CA ASP A 105 -6.95 3.69 6.37
C ASP A 105 -8.26 3.08 5.85
N ILE A 106 -8.86 3.71 4.83
CA ILE A 106 -10.07 3.21 4.17
C ILE A 106 -9.76 2.00 3.30
N LEU A 107 -8.63 2.02 2.59
CA LEU A 107 -8.15 0.87 1.82
C LEU A 107 -7.94 -0.35 2.72
N GLU A 108 -7.34 -0.18 3.88
CA GLU A 108 -7.10 -1.26 4.83
C GLU A 108 -8.42 -1.77 5.46
N ARG A 109 -9.40 -0.88 5.69
CA ARG A 109 -10.75 -1.27 6.14
C ARG A 109 -11.50 -2.09 5.07
N LEU A 110 -11.43 -1.66 3.80
CA LEU A 110 -11.99 -2.42 2.69
C LEU A 110 -11.40 -3.83 2.65
N PHE A 111 -10.09 -3.94 2.82
CA PHE A 111 -9.42 -5.23 2.81
C PHE A 111 -9.89 -6.16 3.94
N VAL A 112 -10.13 -5.61 5.14
CA VAL A 112 -10.71 -6.39 6.26
C VAL A 112 -12.13 -6.88 5.91
N GLN A 113 -12.95 -6.05 5.27
CA GLN A 113 -14.28 -6.46 4.81
C GLN A 113 -14.20 -7.60 3.78
N ILE A 114 -13.29 -7.49 2.82
CA ILE A 114 -13.04 -8.51 1.80
C ILE A 114 -12.65 -9.85 2.46
N ILE A 115 -11.69 -9.85 3.40
CA ILE A 115 -11.26 -11.07 4.10
C ILE A 115 -12.40 -11.69 4.91
N ASN A 116 -13.18 -10.87 5.60
CA ASN A 116 -14.29 -11.35 6.40
C ASN A 116 -15.41 -11.96 5.54
N SER A 117 -15.59 -11.47 4.32
CA SER A 117 -16.51 -12.04 3.34
C SER A 117 -16.01 -13.35 2.75
N ASP A 118 -14.69 -13.52 2.60
CA ASP A 118 -14.05 -14.72 2.05
C ASP A 118 -14.13 -15.95 3.02
N LYS A 119 -14.26 -15.70 4.32
CA LYS A 119 -14.36 -16.76 5.35
C LYS A 119 -15.60 -17.65 5.24
N LYS A 120 -16.52 -17.37 4.33
CA LYS A 120 -17.75 -18.13 4.11
C LYS A 120 -17.60 -19.22 3.03
N ASP A 121 -16.42 -19.77 2.81
CA ASP A 121 -16.10 -20.82 1.82
C ASP A 121 -16.50 -20.51 0.37
N MET A 122 -16.72 -19.24 0.05
CA MET A 122 -17.01 -18.81 -1.31
C MET A 122 -15.70 -18.57 -2.06
N LYS A 123 -15.50 -19.33 -3.14
CA LYS A 123 -14.36 -19.12 -4.07
C LYS A 123 -14.40 -17.75 -4.75
N GLU A 124 -15.53 -17.06 -4.71
CA GLU A 124 -15.78 -15.73 -5.29
C GLU A 124 -16.50 -14.87 -4.25
N ILE A 125 -16.07 -13.64 -4.12
CA ILE A 125 -16.62 -12.65 -3.17
C ILE A 125 -17.58 -11.77 -3.93
N LYS A 126 -18.80 -11.61 -3.43
CA LYS A 126 -19.80 -10.70 -3.99
C LYS A 126 -19.49 -9.27 -3.59
N MET A 127 -19.56 -8.35 -4.54
CA MET A 127 -19.50 -6.92 -4.26
C MET A 127 -20.78 -6.49 -3.54
N ILE A 128 -20.64 -5.90 -2.37
CA ILE A 128 -21.76 -5.38 -1.57
C ILE A 128 -21.75 -3.86 -1.56
N PRO A 129 -22.93 -3.19 -1.47
CA PRO A 129 -23.02 -1.73 -1.47
C PRO A 129 -22.19 -1.05 -0.39
N GLU A 130 -21.99 -1.70 0.75
CA GLU A 130 -21.21 -1.19 1.87
C GLU A 130 -19.73 -0.95 1.50
N MET A 131 -19.17 -1.75 0.57
CA MET A 131 -17.81 -1.54 0.06
C MET A 131 -17.71 -0.28 -0.78
N LEU A 132 -18.73 0.01 -1.59
CA LEU A 132 -18.81 1.23 -2.39
C LEU A 132 -19.00 2.46 -1.50
N ASN A 133 -19.89 2.38 -0.51
CA ASN A 133 -20.16 3.45 0.45
C ASN A 133 -18.90 3.76 1.28
N LEU A 134 -18.15 2.72 1.70
CA LEU A 134 -16.90 2.90 2.45
C LEU A 134 -15.88 3.72 1.66
N LEU A 135 -15.75 3.46 0.36
CA LEU A 135 -14.81 4.17 -0.52
C LEU A 135 -15.38 5.54 -0.95
N GLY A 136 -16.70 5.66 -1.11
CA GLY A 136 -17.33 6.82 -1.73
C GLY A 136 -17.09 6.88 -3.23
N CYS A 137 -17.09 5.73 -3.93
CA CYS A 137 -16.85 5.62 -5.36
C CYS A 137 -17.98 4.89 -6.08
N ASN A 138 -18.04 5.00 -7.41
CA ASN A 138 -18.98 4.27 -8.25
C ASN A 138 -18.52 2.82 -8.50
N LYS A 139 -19.40 2.02 -9.12
CA LYS A 139 -19.11 0.61 -9.43
C LYS A 139 -17.92 0.43 -10.38
N ASP A 140 -17.74 1.32 -11.34
CA ASP A 140 -16.70 1.22 -12.36
C ASP A 140 -15.32 1.56 -11.77
N ASP A 141 -15.23 2.59 -10.95
CA ASP A 141 -14.01 2.92 -10.22
C ASP A 141 -13.62 1.80 -9.26
N PHE A 142 -14.61 1.19 -8.58
CA PHE A 142 -14.36 0.03 -7.71
C PHE A 142 -13.83 -1.18 -8.51
N LYS A 143 -14.38 -1.47 -9.69
CA LYS A 143 -13.87 -2.53 -10.58
C LYS A 143 -12.43 -2.23 -11.00
N GLN A 144 -12.11 -0.98 -11.33
CA GLN A 144 -10.73 -0.59 -11.67
C GLN A 144 -9.78 -0.77 -10.49
N LEU A 145 -10.21 -0.41 -9.28
CA LEU A 145 -9.44 -0.65 -8.05
C LEU A 145 -9.16 -2.14 -7.87
N LEU A 146 -10.16 -2.99 -7.94
CA LEU A 146 -10.01 -4.44 -7.79
C LEU A 146 -9.03 -5.02 -8.80
N LYS A 147 -9.10 -4.58 -10.08
CA LYS A 147 -8.13 -4.98 -11.11
C LYS A 147 -6.71 -4.55 -10.74
N ALA A 148 -6.52 -3.30 -10.27
CA ALA A 148 -5.23 -2.80 -9.84
C ALA A 148 -4.66 -3.59 -8.62
N MET A 149 -5.54 -4.09 -7.76
CA MET A 149 -5.20 -4.93 -6.61
C MET A 149 -5.03 -6.42 -6.94
N SER A 150 -5.07 -6.79 -8.23
CA SER A 150 -4.90 -8.18 -8.73
C SER A 150 -6.07 -9.11 -8.40
N TYR A 151 -7.28 -8.56 -8.37
CA TYR A 151 -8.50 -9.37 -8.35
C TYR A 151 -9.03 -9.59 -9.77
N LYS A 152 -9.52 -10.80 -10.04
CA LYS A 152 -10.31 -11.11 -11.24
C LYS A 152 -11.77 -10.82 -10.94
N ILE A 153 -12.42 -10.13 -11.87
CA ILE A 153 -13.83 -9.75 -11.76
C ILE A 153 -14.63 -10.65 -12.68
N SER A 154 -15.76 -11.13 -12.22
CA SER A 154 -16.79 -11.85 -12.98
C SER A 154 -18.15 -11.19 -12.72
N GLU A 155 -18.98 -11.08 -13.75
CA GLU A 155 -20.34 -10.56 -13.65
C GLU A 155 -21.30 -11.71 -13.92
N LYS A 156 -22.25 -11.96 -13.00
CA LYS A 156 -23.28 -12.98 -13.08
C LYS A 156 -24.59 -12.36 -12.57
N ASP A 157 -25.66 -12.52 -13.31
CA ASP A 157 -27.02 -12.08 -12.91
C ASP A 157 -27.08 -10.61 -12.44
N ASN A 158 -26.42 -9.69 -13.17
CA ASN A 158 -26.31 -8.27 -12.81
C ASN A 158 -25.51 -7.98 -11.52
N GLU A 159 -24.92 -9.00 -10.93
CA GLU A 159 -24.09 -8.90 -9.73
C GLU A 159 -22.59 -9.02 -10.09
N VAL A 160 -21.76 -8.31 -9.33
CA VAL A 160 -20.31 -8.32 -9.53
C VAL A 160 -19.68 -9.20 -8.47
N PHE A 161 -18.93 -10.19 -8.93
CA PHE A 161 -18.12 -11.07 -8.09
C PHE A 161 -16.65 -10.84 -8.39
N PHE A 162 -15.80 -11.06 -7.40
CA PHE A 162 -14.37 -10.93 -7.58
C PHE A 162 -13.61 -11.98 -6.76
N LYS A 163 -12.44 -12.38 -7.29
CA LYS A 163 -11.56 -13.36 -6.67
C LYS A 163 -10.12 -12.91 -6.73
N TYR A 164 -9.39 -13.06 -5.64
CA TYR A 164 -7.97 -12.75 -5.62
C TYR A 164 -7.16 -13.76 -6.44
N ILE A 165 -6.32 -13.26 -7.34
CA ILE A 165 -5.34 -14.05 -8.07
C ILE A 165 -3.95 -13.65 -7.59
N PRO A 166 -3.27 -14.51 -6.81
CA PRO A 166 -1.91 -14.20 -6.39
C PRO A 166 -1.00 -14.08 -7.61
N LYS A 167 -0.32 -12.94 -7.75
CA LYS A 167 0.74 -12.82 -8.74
C LYS A 167 1.78 -13.89 -8.44
N LYS A 168 2.10 -14.75 -9.41
CA LYS A 168 3.22 -15.68 -9.29
C LYS A 168 4.44 -14.86 -8.91
N LYS A 169 5.01 -15.12 -7.76
CA LYS A 169 6.31 -14.54 -7.40
C LYS A 169 7.26 -15.00 -8.49
N VAL A 170 7.70 -14.08 -9.35
CA VAL A 170 8.86 -14.32 -10.17
C VAL A 170 9.97 -14.59 -9.17
N LYS A 171 10.39 -15.85 -9.05
CA LYS A 171 11.63 -16.17 -8.37
C LYS A 171 12.68 -15.46 -9.21
N PHE A 172 13.15 -14.31 -8.75
CA PHE A 172 14.44 -13.81 -9.20
C PHE A 172 15.39 -14.95 -8.80
N GLN A 173 15.77 -15.77 -9.78
CA GLN A 173 16.98 -16.52 -9.67
C GLN A 173 18.03 -15.44 -9.44
N ASN A 174 18.51 -15.35 -8.21
CA ASN A 174 19.79 -14.71 -7.98
C ASN A 174 20.72 -15.46 -8.95
N LYS A 175 20.99 -14.86 -10.11
CA LYS A 175 22.22 -15.10 -10.79
C LYS A 175 23.23 -14.69 -9.72
N GLU A 176 23.72 -15.68 -8.99
CA GLU A 176 24.97 -15.53 -8.27
C GLU A 176 25.90 -14.98 -9.34
N ASN A 177 26.18 -13.66 -9.24
CA ASN A 177 27.35 -13.13 -9.85
C ASN A 177 28.47 -13.98 -9.23
N ILE A 178 28.90 -14.98 -9.95
CA ILE A 178 30.17 -15.63 -9.72
C ILE A 178 31.13 -14.46 -9.81
N LYS A 179 31.38 -13.83 -8.67
CA LYS A 179 32.52 -12.94 -8.51
C LYS A 179 33.69 -13.83 -8.90
N GLU A 180 34.29 -13.54 -10.05
CA GLU A 180 35.52 -14.20 -10.47
C GLU A 180 36.44 -14.17 -9.26
N ASN A 181 36.65 -15.33 -8.68
CA ASN A 181 37.52 -15.44 -7.52
C ASN A 181 38.92 -15.13 -8.05
N PRO A 182 39.55 -14.00 -7.67
CA PRO A 182 40.88 -13.64 -8.17
C PRO A 182 41.92 -14.72 -7.90
N PHE A 183 41.60 -15.61 -6.97
CA PHE A 183 42.47 -16.79 -6.65
C PHE A 183 42.09 -18.06 -7.42
N GLY A 184 41.12 -18.00 -8.34
CA GLY A 184 40.73 -19.14 -9.18
C GLY A 184 41.91 -19.68 -10.02
N VAL A 185 42.84 -18.81 -10.37
CA VAL A 185 44.05 -19.14 -11.11
C VAL A 185 44.98 -20.06 -10.32
N LEU A 186 44.93 -20.01 -8.98
CA LEU A 186 45.78 -20.84 -8.12
C LEU A 186 45.39 -22.33 -8.11
N LYS A 187 44.19 -22.67 -8.53
CA LYS A 187 43.75 -24.07 -8.65
C LYS A 187 44.45 -24.84 -9.76
N ASN A 188 45.07 -24.13 -10.70
CA ASN A 188 45.78 -24.73 -11.83
C ASN A 188 47.32 -24.82 -11.62
N LEU A 189 47.83 -24.41 -10.45
CA LEU A 189 49.20 -24.58 -10.08
C LEU A 189 49.38 -25.98 -9.49
N ASN A 190 49.83 -26.92 -10.30
CA ASN A 190 50.35 -28.18 -9.83
C ASN A 190 51.70 -27.91 -9.14
N LEU A 191 51.71 -27.90 -7.80
CA LEU A 191 52.91 -27.90 -7.01
C LEU A 191 53.39 -29.35 -6.95
N ASN A 192 54.34 -29.69 -7.82
CA ASN A 192 55.18 -30.91 -7.67
C ASN A 192 56.19 -30.70 -6.57
#